data_8de6c1905a9e0ea954a4af78b814c91d
#
_entry.id   8de6c1905a9e0ea954a4af78b814c91d
#
_cell.length_a   1.000
_cell.length_b   1.000
_cell.length_c   1.000
_cell.angle_alpha   90.00
_cell.angle_beta   90.00
_cell.angle_gamma   90.00
#
_symmetry.space_group_name_H-M   'P 1'
#
loop_
_entity.id
_entity.type
_entity.pdbx_description
1 polymer ?
#
loop_
_entity_poly.entity_id
_entity_poly.type
_entity_poly.pdbx_seq_one_letter_code
_entity_poly.pdbx_strand_id
1 'polypeptide(L)'
;MKIFAPIVKLNIGRVFFSLTTNLDWTLQHMNVKNTFLNGNLEEEVYINLLLIFDKESKDGKVCKLRKSLYGLKQSPHAWFNRFAKSLHYQGYTQANLDHMLFYKHKNEKVTILTVYVDDIILTSNDKGERERLKEKLALEFKMKDLGSLHIFLEIEVARSREGISISQRKYVLDLLKETSMIGCKPANTPMDPNTKLSTKLAQGPMNKGRYNRLVGKLIYLSHTRSDIAFAISYVSQFMHPPLGEHMEAVHKILRDIKGTFGRSLFFRKTMGNNIEVYTNAD
;
A
#
# COMPACT_ATOMS: atom_id res chain seq x y z
N MET A 1 20.08 -4.99 10.20
CA MET A 1 18.67 -5.35 10.45
C MET A 1 17.83 -4.68 9.36
N LYS A 2 17.26 -5.45 8.42
CA LYS A 2 16.42 -4.89 7.35
C LYS A 2 15.12 -4.42 7.99
N ILE A 3 14.80 -3.14 7.83
CA ILE A 3 13.49 -2.59 8.24
C ILE A 3 12.48 -3.20 7.28
N PHE A 4 11.64 -4.09 7.79
CA PHE A 4 10.55 -4.67 7.05
C PHE A 4 9.41 -3.64 7.02
N ALA A 5 9.37 -2.83 5.98
CA ALA A 5 8.14 -2.15 5.61
C ALA A 5 7.36 -3.14 4.73
N PRO A 6 6.20 -3.64 5.16
CA PRO A 6 5.36 -4.48 4.33
C PRO A 6 4.81 -3.64 3.18
N ILE A 7 5.52 -3.66 2.06
CA ILE A 7 5.07 -3.03 0.82
C ILE A 7 4.29 -4.11 0.07
N VAL A 8 2.99 -3.93 -0.05
CA VAL A 8 2.17 -4.74 -0.98
C VAL A 8 2.82 -4.64 -2.35
N LYS A 9 3.22 -5.77 -2.92
CA LYS A 9 3.66 -5.81 -4.31
C LYS A 9 2.45 -5.52 -5.18
N LEU A 10 2.30 -4.29 -5.62
CA LEU A 10 1.09 -3.79 -6.31
C LEU A 10 0.77 -4.54 -7.61
N ASN A 11 1.75 -5.22 -8.21
CA ASN A 11 1.49 -6.16 -9.30
C ASN A 11 0.61 -7.34 -8.84
N ILE A 12 0.82 -7.84 -7.61
CA ILE A 12 -0.03 -8.87 -7.00
C ILE A 12 -1.42 -8.30 -6.73
N GLY A 13 -1.54 -7.05 -6.30
CA GLY A 13 -2.82 -6.36 -6.17
C GLY A 13 -3.60 -6.29 -7.48
N ARG A 14 -2.94 -6.01 -8.60
CA ARG A 14 -3.58 -6.02 -9.93
C ARG A 14 -4.09 -7.41 -10.31
N VAL A 15 -3.29 -8.46 -10.11
CA VAL A 15 -3.72 -9.85 -10.34
C VAL A 15 -4.90 -10.19 -9.45
N PHE A 16 -4.88 -9.77 -8.20
CA PHE A 16 -5.96 -9.98 -7.24
C PHE A 16 -7.27 -9.31 -7.68
N PHE A 17 -7.24 -8.05 -8.13
CA PHE A 17 -8.41 -7.36 -8.67
C PHE A 17 -8.91 -8.01 -9.96
N SER A 18 -8.01 -8.40 -10.87
CA SER A 18 -8.39 -9.11 -12.10
C SER A 18 -9.08 -10.44 -11.81
N LEU A 19 -8.49 -11.24 -10.91
CA LEU A 19 -9.04 -12.53 -10.50
C LEU A 19 -10.43 -12.37 -9.87
N THR A 20 -10.59 -11.46 -8.92
CA THR A 20 -11.86 -11.23 -8.22
C THR A 20 -12.93 -10.65 -9.14
N THR A 21 -12.54 -9.92 -10.17
CA THR A 21 -13.44 -9.43 -11.22
C THR A 21 -13.97 -10.57 -12.07
N ASN A 22 -13.08 -11.42 -12.58
CA ASN A 22 -13.45 -12.52 -13.48
C ASN A 22 -14.26 -13.61 -12.78
N LEU A 23 -13.89 -13.93 -11.54
CA LEU A 23 -14.58 -14.95 -10.74
C LEU A 23 -15.81 -14.43 -9.99
N ASP A 24 -16.11 -13.15 -10.11
CA ASP A 24 -17.20 -12.47 -9.41
C ASP A 24 -17.15 -12.59 -7.87
N TRP A 25 -15.94 -12.69 -7.31
CA TRP A 25 -15.76 -12.80 -5.88
C TRP A 25 -15.88 -11.44 -5.19
N THR A 26 -16.57 -11.42 -4.06
CA THR A 26 -16.69 -10.19 -3.27
C THR A 26 -15.38 -9.87 -2.55
N LEU A 27 -15.01 -8.59 -2.58
CA LEU A 27 -13.89 -8.05 -1.79
C LEU A 27 -14.43 -7.48 -0.50
N GLN A 28 -13.94 -7.96 0.63
CA GLN A 28 -14.31 -7.48 1.95
C GLN A 28 -13.14 -6.84 2.64
N HIS A 29 -13.41 -5.78 3.38
CA HIS A 29 -12.43 -4.97 4.07
C HIS A 29 -12.61 -5.12 5.58
N MET A 30 -11.54 -5.43 6.27
CA MET A 30 -11.48 -5.47 7.74
C MET A 30 -10.32 -4.61 8.22
N ASN A 31 -10.47 -3.99 9.38
CA ASN A 31 -9.43 -3.18 9.99
C ASN A 31 -9.18 -3.61 11.43
N VAL A 32 -7.91 -3.70 11.81
CA VAL A 32 -7.46 -4.10 13.14
C VAL A 32 -7.19 -2.87 13.99
N LYS A 33 -7.91 -2.72 15.10
CA LYS A 33 -7.65 -1.62 16.02
C LYS A 33 -6.34 -1.83 16.78
N ASN A 34 -5.55 -0.74 16.87
CA ASN A 34 -4.29 -0.74 17.64
C ASN A 34 -3.38 -1.92 17.28
N THR A 35 -3.20 -2.13 16.01
CA THR A 35 -2.54 -3.28 15.38
C THR A 35 -1.24 -3.66 16.09
N PHE A 36 -0.33 -2.72 16.33
CA PHE A 36 0.96 -3.03 16.93
C PHE A 36 0.85 -3.46 18.41
N LEU A 37 -0.20 -3.04 19.14
CA LEU A 37 -0.43 -3.50 20.51
C LEU A 37 -0.76 -5.00 20.57
N ASN A 38 -1.09 -5.62 19.46
CA ASN A 38 -1.31 -7.06 19.37
C ASN A 38 0.00 -7.85 19.25
N GLY A 39 1.13 -7.22 18.87
CA GLY A 39 2.43 -7.90 18.74
C GLY A 39 3.02 -8.28 20.09
N ASN A 40 3.55 -9.50 20.22
CA ASN A 40 4.33 -9.92 21.39
C ASN A 40 5.80 -9.56 21.16
N LEU A 41 6.42 -8.93 22.16
CA LEU A 41 7.86 -8.65 22.12
C LEU A 41 8.62 -9.90 22.58
N GLU A 42 9.56 -10.35 21.77
CA GLU A 42 10.51 -11.44 22.13
C GLU A 42 11.73 -10.85 22.86
N GLU A 43 12.05 -9.60 22.57
CA GLU A 43 13.16 -8.86 23.19
C GLU A 43 12.69 -8.08 24.42
N GLU A 44 13.57 -7.90 25.38
CA GLU A 44 13.32 -7.05 26.53
C GLU A 44 13.41 -5.57 26.14
N VAL A 45 12.29 -4.88 26.21
CA VAL A 45 12.18 -3.44 25.92
C VAL A 45 11.66 -2.73 27.16
N TYR A 46 12.37 -1.68 27.56
CA TYR A 46 12.03 -0.87 28.71
C TYR A 46 11.71 0.54 28.29
N ILE A 47 10.72 1.15 28.94
CA ILE A 47 10.36 2.57 28.76
C ILE A 47 10.38 3.27 30.12
N ASN A 48 10.67 4.55 30.12
CA ASN A 48 10.57 5.38 31.30
C ASN A 48 9.10 5.45 31.76
N LEU A 49 8.89 5.57 33.06
CA LEU A 49 7.55 5.80 33.63
C LEU A 49 6.97 7.11 33.06
N LEU A 50 5.69 7.09 32.73
CA LEU A 50 4.98 8.30 32.36
C LEU A 50 4.93 9.26 33.55
N LEU A 51 5.06 10.55 33.30
CA LEU A 51 5.09 11.62 34.32
C LEU A 51 3.92 11.57 35.34
N ILE A 52 2.79 10.96 34.94
CA ILE A 52 1.63 10.78 35.83
C ILE A 52 1.94 9.76 36.95
N PHE A 53 2.78 8.77 36.68
CA PHE A 53 3.16 7.73 37.66
C PHE A 53 4.47 8.07 38.38
N ASP A 54 5.20 9.08 37.92
CA ASP A 54 6.52 9.48 38.45
C ASP A 54 6.42 10.37 39.72
N LYS A 55 5.22 10.83 40.06
CA LYS A 55 4.99 11.71 41.23
C LYS A 55 5.33 11.06 42.58
N GLU A 56 5.38 9.74 42.64
CA GLU A 56 5.62 8.99 43.88
C GLU A 56 6.92 8.18 43.91
N SER A 57 7.68 8.10 42.77
CA SER A 57 8.89 7.28 42.76
C SER A 57 10.07 8.03 42.14
N LYS A 58 10.91 8.56 43.03
CA LYS A 58 12.24 9.13 42.71
C LYS A 58 13.30 8.07 42.34
N ASP A 59 12.96 6.82 42.13
CA ASP A 59 13.88 5.68 42.14
C ASP A 59 14.29 5.14 40.76
N GLY A 60 14.25 5.93 39.69
CA GLY A 60 14.74 5.48 38.37
C GLY A 60 14.07 4.20 37.85
N LYS A 61 12.83 3.90 38.26
CA LYS A 61 12.09 2.72 37.84
C LYS A 61 11.69 2.81 36.37
N VAL A 62 11.78 1.72 35.67
CA VAL A 62 11.39 1.60 34.27
C VAL A 62 10.29 0.52 34.10
N CYS A 63 9.47 0.66 33.08
CA CYS A 63 8.45 -0.33 32.74
C CYS A 63 8.96 -1.27 31.66
N LYS A 64 8.91 -2.60 31.92
CA LYS A 64 9.15 -3.62 30.91
C LYS A 64 7.91 -3.77 30.05
N LEU A 65 8.05 -3.59 28.74
CA LEU A 65 6.96 -3.80 27.79
C LEU A 65 6.75 -5.30 27.56
N ARG A 66 5.51 -5.74 27.66
CA ARG A 66 5.09 -7.10 27.31
C ARG A 66 4.61 -7.19 25.85
N LYS A 67 4.08 -6.08 25.32
CA LYS A 67 3.56 -5.98 23.97
C LYS A 67 4.21 -4.80 23.24
N SER A 68 4.23 -4.89 21.92
CA SER A 68 4.79 -3.82 21.11
C SER A 68 3.93 -2.54 21.16
N LEU A 69 4.58 -1.41 20.93
CA LEU A 69 3.96 -0.08 20.88
C LEU A 69 4.26 0.58 19.53
N TYR A 70 3.43 1.55 19.16
CA TYR A 70 3.73 2.42 18.03
C TYR A 70 5.06 3.15 18.25
N GLY A 71 5.87 3.28 17.19
CA GLY A 71 7.19 3.91 17.25
C GLY A 71 8.36 2.95 17.48
N LEU A 72 8.14 1.73 17.94
CA LEU A 72 9.21 0.74 18.03
C LEU A 72 9.49 0.11 16.66
N LYS A 73 10.76 -0.03 16.29
CA LYS A 73 11.18 -0.61 14.99
C LYS A 73 10.71 -2.06 14.79
N GLN A 74 10.62 -2.83 15.86
CA GLN A 74 10.21 -4.25 15.85
C GLN A 74 8.68 -4.45 15.86
N SER A 75 7.89 -3.43 16.13
CA SER A 75 6.43 -3.56 16.28
C SER A 75 5.71 -4.11 15.04
N PRO A 76 6.04 -3.69 13.80
CA PRO A 76 5.45 -4.28 12.61
C PRO A 76 5.74 -5.78 12.48
N HIS A 77 6.96 -6.21 12.83
CA HIS A 77 7.34 -7.63 12.81
C HIS A 77 6.61 -8.45 13.87
N ALA A 78 6.59 -7.94 15.12
CA ALA A 78 5.94 -8.61 16.23
C ALA A 78 4.43 -8.82 15.95
N TRP A 79 3.78 -7.81 15.40
CA TRP A 79 2.39 -7.90 14.94
C TRP A 79 2.21 -8.94 13.85
N PHE A 80 2.97 -8.79 12.75
CA PHE A 80 2.84 -9.66 11.59
C PHE A 80 3.11 -11.14 11.94
N ASN A 81 4.14 -11.43 12.74
CA ASN A 81 4.46 -12.77 13.18
C ASN A 81 3.31 -13.41 13.98
N ARG A 82 2.69 -12.65 14.89
CA ARG A 82 1.53 -13.14 15.64
C ARG A 82 0.36 -13.42 14.73
N PHE A 83 0.08 -12.51 13.80
CA PHE A 83 -1.02 -12.65 12.84
C PHE A 83 -0.80 -13.86 11.91
N ALA A 84 0.39 -14.00 11.34
CA ALA A 84 0.76 -15.13 10.50
C ALA A 84 0.65 -16.47 11.24
N LYS A 85 1.13 -16.56 12.50
CA LYS A 85 0.96 -17.76 13.35
C LYS A 85 -0.51 -18.13 13.52
N SER A 86 -1.39 -17.14 13.76
CA SER A 86 -2.83 -17.37 13.89
C SER A 86 -3.44 -17.92 12.62
N LEU A 87 -3.06 -17.38 11.45
CA LEU A 87 -3.53 -17.86 10.15
C LEU A 87 -3.03 -19.27 9.84
N HIS A 88 -1.75 -19.57 10.10
CA HIS A 88 -1.20 -20.92 9.92
C HIS A 88 -1.93 -21.95 10.80
N TYR A 89 -2.23 -21.59 12.05
CA TYR A 89 -3.02 -22.45 12.93
C TYR A 89 -4.43 -22.74 12.39
N GLN A 90 -4.99 -21.81 11.61
CA GLN A 90 -6.30 -21.96 10.95
C GLN A 90 -6.20 -22.69 9.60
N GLY A 91 -5.00 -23.14 9.20
CA GLY A 91 -4.73 -23.88 7.97
C GLY A 91 -4.57 -23.01 6.72
N TYR A 92 -4.21 -21.74 6.89
CA TYR A 92 -3.82 -20.86 5.79
C TYR A 92 -2.33 -21.00 5.47
N THR A 93 -2.01 -20.96 4.17
CA THR A 93 -0.63 -20.99 3.67
C THR A 93 -0.24 -19.57 3.25
N GLN A 94 0.94 -19.14 3.65
CA GLN A 94 1.54 -17.88 3.23
C GLN A 94 2.13 -18.03 1.82
N ALA A 95 1.92 -17.05 0.94
CA ALA A 95 2.44 -17.10 -0.41
C ALA A 95 3.95 -16.78 -0.44
N ASN A 96 4.72 -17.52 -1.25
CA ASN A 96 6.16 -17.33 -1.37
C ASN A 96 6.54 -16.01 -2.04
N LEU A 97 5.73 -15.55 -3.01
CA LEU A 97 6.01 -14.33 -3.78
C LEU A 97 5.65 -13.04 -3.03
N ASP A 98 4.65 -13.11 -2.15
CA ASP A 98 4.22 -12.01 -1.31
C ASP A 98 3.86 -12.51 0.08
N HIS A 99 4.72 -12.23 1.04
CA HIS A 99 4.51 -12.65 2.42
C HIS A 99 3.26 -12.03 3.09
N MET A 100 2.67 -10.97 2.49
CA MET A 100 1.43 -10.37 2.97
C MET A 100 0.18 -11.10 2.51
N LEU A 101 0.31 -12.05 1.57
CA LEU A 101 -0.79 -12.81 1.00
C LEU A 101 -0.85 -14.21 1.62
N PHE A 102 -2.04 -14.56 2.10
CA PHE A 102 -2.35 -15.89 2.63
C PHE A 102 -3.52 -16.48 1.86
N TYR A 103 -3.50 -17.78 1.68
CA TYR A 103 -4.56 -18.50 1.00
C TYR A 103 -4.86 -19.83 1.67
N LYS A 104 -6.08 -20.28 1.49
CA LYS A 104 -6.52 -21.62 1.87
C LYS A 104 -7.30 -22.20 0.71
N HIS A 105 -6.89 -23.38 0.26
CA HIS A 105 -7.53 -24.13 -0.81
C HIS A 105 -8.00 -25.48 -0.28
N LYS A 106 -9.27 -25.78 -0.44
CA LYS A 106 -9.87 -27.08 -0.04
C LYS A 106 -11.08 -27.37 -0.93
N ASN A 107 -11.05 -28.51 -1.66
CA ASN A 107 -12.18 -28.99 -2.47
C ASN A 107 -12.74 -27.89 -3.40
N GLU A 108 -11.91 -27.33 -4.29
CA GLU A 108 -12.24 -26.26 -5.24
C GLU A 108 -12.68 -24.92 -4.59
N LYS A 109 -12.72 -24.87 -3.28
CA LYS A 109 -12.99 -23.66 -2.52
C LYS A 109 -11.69 -22.97 -2.18
N VAL A 110 -11.64 -21.67 -2.47
CA VAL A 110 -10.45 -20.84 -2.24
C VAL A 110 -10.83 -19.63 -1.42
N THR A 111 -10.05 -19.37 -0.38
CA THR A 111 -10.12 -18.15 0.41
C THR A 111 -8.75 -17.50 0.37
N ILE A 112 -8.70 -16.22 0.02
CA ILE A 112 -7.47 -15.43 -0.09
C ILE A 112 -7.63 -14.19 0.77
N LEU A 113 -6.60 -13.88 1.52
CA LEU A 113 -6.51 -12.62 2.26
C LEU A 113 -5.14 -11.98 2.06
N THR A 114 -5.12 -10.66 2.00
CA THR A 114 -3.90 -9.86 2.03
C THR A 114 -3.95 -8.90 3.21
N VAL A 115 -2.80 -8.71 3.85
CA VAL A 115 -2.67 -7.93 5.08
C VAL A 115 -1.72 -6.77 4.84
N TYR A 116 -2.15 -5.58 5.16
CA TYR A 116 -1.30 -4.40 5.13
C TYR A 116 -1.45 -3.61 6.43
N VAL A 117 -0.50 -3.79 7.33
CA VAL A 117 -0.50 -3.21 8.69
C VAL A 117 -1.81 -3.53 9.42
N ASP A 118 -2.77 -2.64 9.40
CA ASP A 118 -4.09 -2.73 10.06
C ASP A 118 -5.23 -3.06 9.09
N ASP A 119 -5.00 -2.92 7.79
CA ASP A 119 -6.00 -3.23 6.77
C ASP A 119 -5.86 -4.65 6.24
N ILE A 120 -6.97 -5.37 6.16
CA ILE A 120 -7.04 -6.73 5.62
C ILE A 120 -8.12 -6.77 4.56
N ILE A 121 -7.74 -7.26 3.38
CA ILE A 121 -8.69 -7.57 2.30
C ILE A 121 -8.89 -9.07 2.25
N LEU A 122 -10.14 -9.49 2.26
CA LEU A 122 -10.56 -10.88 2.21
C LEU A 122 -11.46 -11.14 1.00
N THR A 123 -11.17 -12.20 0.26
CA THR A 123 -12.03 -12.70 -0.81
C THR A 123 -12.13 -14.21 -0.77
N SER A 124 -13.25 -14.76 -1.24
CA SER A 124 -13.49 -16.20 -1.21
C SER A 124 -14.69 -16.58 -2.09
N ASN A 125 -14.64 -17.77 -2.66
CA ASN A 125 -15.82 -18.48 -3.20
C ASN A 125 -16.52 -19.35 -2.15
N ASP A 126 -15.99 -19.43 -0.93
CA ASP A 126 -16.61 -20.10 0.22
C ASP A 126 -17.14 -19.09 1.24
N LYS A 127 -18.43 -18.82 1.20
CA LYS A 127 -19.09 -17.92 2.15
C LYS A 127 -18.94 -18.38 3.61
N GLY A 128 -19.03 -19.69 3.83
CA GLY A 128 -18.92 -20.26 5.20
C GLY A 128 -17.53 -20.08 5.79
N GLU A 129 -16.48 -20.39 5.01
CA GLU A 129 -15.10 -20.20 5.47
C GLU A 129 -14.78 -18.71 5.69
N ARG A 130 -15.31 -17.83 4.83
CA ARG A 130 -15.14 -16.39 4.95
C ARG A 130 -15.71 -15.84 6.27
N GLU A 131 -16.96 -16.18 6.59
CA GLU A 131 -17.59 -15.72 7.83
C GLU A 131 -16.90 -16.34 9.07
N ARG A 132 -16.56 -17.63 9.01
CA ARG A 132 -15.82 -18.31 10.08
C ARG A 132 -14.45 -17.65 10.34
N LEU A 133 -13.73 -17.26 9.29
CA LEU A 133 -12.44 -16.57 9.44
C LEU A 133 -12.63 -15.20 10.09
N LYS A 134 -13.62 -14.42 9.63
CA LYS A 134 -13.93 -13.11 10.20
C LYS A 134 -14.22 -13.18 11.69
N GLU A 135 -15.09 -14.11 12.11
CA GLU A 135 -15.44 -14.30 13.52
C GLU A 135 -14.20 -14.62 14.37
N LYS A 136 -13.37 -15.57 13.92
CA LYS A 136 -12.15 -15.94 14.63
C LYS A 136 -11.15 -14.79 14.75
N LEU A 137 -10.91 -14.08 13.66
CA LEU A 137 -9.99 -12.95 13.66
C LEU A 137 -10.54 -11.78 14.50
N ALA A 138 -11.85 -11.54 14.49
CA ALA A 138 -12.49 -10.51 15.30
C ALA A 138 -12.34 -10.80 16.81
N LEU A 139 -12.46 -12.05 17.20
CA LEU A 139 -12.28 -12.47 18.60
C LEU A 139 -10.82 -12.31 19.06
N GLU A 140 -9.85 -12.68 18.21
CA GLU A 140 -8.45 -12.68 18.58
C GLU A 140 -7.79 -11.29 18.53
N PHE A 141 -8.16 -10.47 17.54
CA PHE A 141 -7.45 -9.21 17.21
C PHE A 141 -8.31 -7.94 17.31
N LYS A 142 -9.53 -8.04 17.84
CA LYS A 142 -10.45 -6.90 17.94
C LYS A 142 -10.64 -6.18 16.60
N MET A 143 -10.93 -6.94 15.57
CA MET A 143 -11.13 -6.41 14.22
C MET A 143 -12.51 -5.78 14.07
N LYS A 144 -12.58 -4.78 13.19
CA LYS A 144 -13.81 -4.21 12.68
C LYS A 144 -14.03 -4.66 11.24
N ASP A 145 -15.18 -5.26 10.94
CA ASP A 145 -15.63 -5.50 9.58
C ASP A 145 -16.14 -4.16 8.99
N LEU A 146 -15.56 -3.74 7.90
CA LEU A 146 -15.91 -2.52 7.17
C LEU A 146 -16.83 -2.81 5.97
N GLY A 147 -17.19 -4.08 5.76
CA GLY A 147 -18.05 -4.52 4.66
C GLY A 147 -17.31 -4.62 3.33
N SER A 148 -17.96 -4.19 2.24
CA SER A 148 -17.36 -4.22 0.90
C SER A 148 -16.19 -3.24 0.81
N LEU A 149 -15.18 -3.65 0.05
CA LEU A 149 -13.99 -2.81 -0.17
C LEU A 149 -14.35 -1.60 -1.03
N HIS A 150 -14.15 -0.39 -0.49
CA HIS A 150 -14.32 0.88 -1.19
C HIS A 150 -13.03 1.69 -1.28
N ILE A 151 -12.19 1.60 -0.25
CA ILE A 151 -10.90 2.30 -0.21
C ILE A 151 -9.88 1.34 0.39
N PHE A 152 -8.71 1.26 -0.25
CA PHE A 152 -7.56 0.52 0.25
C PHE A 152 -6.28 1.27 -0.06
N LEU A 153 -5.53 1.66 0.96
CA LEU A 153 -4.28 2.41 0.80
C LEU A 153 -4.45 3.63 -0.11
N GLU A 154 -5.45 4.46 0.16
CA GLU A 154 -5.78 5.65 -0.65
C GLU A 154 -6.17 5.36 -2.12
N ILE A 155 -6.34 4.08 -2.48
CA ILE A 155 -6.90 3.65 -3.76
C ILE A 155 -8.41 3.47 -3.58
N GLU A 156 -9.19 4.21 -4.31
CA GLU A 156 -10.64 4.09 -4.39
C GLU A 156 -10.99 2.89 -5.27
N VAL A 157 -11.86 2.03 -4.79
CA VAL A 157 -12.30 0.81 -5.48
C VAL A 157 -13.79 0.89 -5.74
N ALA A 158 -14.20 0.89 -6.99
CA ALA A 158 -15.59 0.89 -7.40
C ALA A 158 -15.90 -0.38 -8.22
N ARG A 159 -16.91 -1.13 -7.80
CA ARG A 159 -17.36 -2.34 -8.48
C ARG A 159 -18.62 -2.08 -9.26
N SER A 160 -18.68 -2.56 -10.49
CA SER A 160 -19.85 -2.60 -11.37
C SER A 160 -20.13 -4.02 -11.86
N ARG A 161 -21.19 -4.20 -12.67
CA ARG A 161 -21.45 -5.46 -13.35
C ARG A 161 -20.40 -5.81 -14.40
N GLU A 162 -19.73 -4.81 -14.96
CA GLU A 162 -18.73 -4.95 -16.02
C GLU A 162 -17.32 -5.19 -15.49
N GLY A 163 -17.07 -4.87 -14.21
CA GLY A 163 -15.74 -5.01 -13.63
C GLY A 163 -15.48 -4.16 -12.40
N ILE A 164 -14.19 -4.03 -12.08
CA ILE A 164 -13.69 -3.22 -10.97
C ILE A 164 -12.86 -2.06 -11.53
N SER A 165 -13.18 -0.85 -11.09
CA SER A 165 -12.39 0.35 -11.34
C SER A 165 -11.61 0.73 -10.11
N ILE A 166 -10.32 1.02 -10.27
CA ILE A 166 -9.47 1.56 -9.20
C ILE A 166 -8.96 2.94 -9.60
N SER A 167 -9.02 3.89 -8.67
CA SER A 167 -8.57 5.27 -8.88
C SER A 167 -7.88 5.82 -7.63
N GLN A 168 -7.11 6.89 -7.81
CA GLN A 168 -6.49 7.64 -6.71
C GLN A 168 -6.85 9.13 -6.82
N ARG A 169 -8.11 9.41 -7.12
CA ARG A 169 -8.57 10.78 -7.35
C ARG A 169 -8.31 11.69 -6.16
N LYS A 170 -8.68 11.25 -4.96
CA LYS A 170 -8.43 12.02 -3.73
C LYS A 170 -6.94 12.24 -3.51
N TYR A 171 -6.12 11.20 -3.67
CA TYR A 171 -4.67 11.29 -3.55
C TYR A 171 -4.06 12.32 -4.51
N VAL A 172 -4.50 12.36 -5.77
CA VAL A 172 -4.07 13.35 -6.75
C VAL A 172 -4.43 14.76 -6.30
N LEU A 173 -5.66 14.98 -5.83
CA LEU A 173 -6.11 16.29 -5.37
C LEU A 173 -5.31 16.76 -4.15
N ASP A 174 -5.04 15.88 -3.20
CA ASP A 174 -4.22 16.17 -2.02
C ASP A 174 -2.76 16.48 -2.42
N LEU A 175 -2.19 15.75 -3.39
CA LEU A 175 -0.86 16.01 -3.93
C LEU A 175 -0.77 17.38 -4.63
N LEU A 176 -1.76 17.73 -5.45
CA LEU A 176 -1.84 19.03 -6.12
C LEU A 176 -2.02 20.18 -5.12
N LYS A 177 -2.76 19.95 -4.03
CA LYS A 177 -2.92 20.92 -2.94
C LYS A 177 -1.60 21.14 -2.20
N GLU A 178 -0.91 20.07 -1.81
CA GLU A 178 0.39 20.13 -1.13
C GLU A 178 1.45 20.86 -1.96
N THR A 179 1.42 20.68 -3.27
CA THR A 179 2.36 21.33 -4.20
C THR A 179 1.92 22.73 -4.63
N SER A 180 0.78 23.23 -4.13
CA SER A 180 0.16 24.50 -4.55
C SER A 180 -0.16 24.58 -6.06
N MET A 181 -0.38 23.43 -6.70
CA MET A 181 -0.60 23.33 -8.14
C MET A 181 -2.08 23.18 -8.54
N ILE A 182 -3.02 23.31 -7.62
CA ILE A 182 -4.47 23.28 -7.93
C ILE A 182 -4.84 24.35 -8.95
N GLY A 183 -4.27 25.56 -8.85
CA GLY A 183 -4.54 26.68 -9.74
C GLY A 183 -3.74 26.69 -11.05
N CYS A 184 -2.81 25.76 -11.26
CA CYS A 184 -1.93 25.80 -12.44
C CYS A 184 -2.68 25.44 -13.74
N LYS A 185 -2.14 25.87 -14.89
CA LYS A 185 -2.64 25.45 -16.20
C LYS A 185 -2.28 23.98 -16.44
N PRO A 186 -3.23 23.10 -16.83
CA PRO A 186 -2.94 21.71 -17.18
C PRO A 186 -1.93 21.60 -18.34
N ALA A 187 -1.15 20.52 -18.35
CA ALA A 187 -0.34 20.14 -19.51
C ALA A 187 -1.03 18.99 -20.26
N ASN A 188 -0.77 18.90 -21.57
CA ASN A 188 -1.40 17.88 -22.42
C ASN A 188 -0.63 16.54 -22.37
N THR A 189 0.63 16.57 -21.92
CA THR A 189 1.50 15.38 -21.83
C THR A 189 2.37 15.46 -20.57
N PRO A 190 2.62 14.33 -19.91
CA PRO A 190 3.44 14.32 -18.70
C PRO A 190 4.91 14.66 -18.98
N MET A 191 5.38 14.35 -20.18
CA MET A 191 6.75 14.64 -20.62
C MET A 191 6.80 14.76 -22.15
N ASP A 192 7.71 15.59 -22.65
CA ASP A 192 8.00 15.62 -24.06
C ASP A 192 8.93 14.43 -24.41
N PRO A 193 8.62 13.63 -25.44
CA PRO A 193 9.45 12.49 -25.84
C PRO A 193 10.91 12.84 -26.13
N ASN A 194 11.17 14.06 -26.58
CA ASN A 194 12.52 14.54 -26.93
C ASN A 194 13.27 15.19 -25.75
N THR A 195 12.66 15.27 -24.58
CA THR A 195 13.30 15.88 -23.41
C THR A 195 14.50 15.06 -22.95
N LYS A 196 15.70 15.64 -23.04
CA LYS A 196 16.91 15.10 -22.45
C LYS A 196 17.24 15.89 -21.20
N LEU A 197 17.05 15.29 -20.03
CA LEU A 197 17.43 15.88 -18.76
C LEU A 197 18.95 15.71 -18.58
N SER A 198 19.63 16.78 -18.19
CA SER A 198 21.08 16.81 -18.06
C SER A 198 21.53 16.21 -16.72
N THR A 199 22.69 15.58 -16.70
CA THR A 199 23.40 15.20 -15.48
C THR A 199 24.41 16.25 -15.04
N LYS A 200 24.64 17.31 -15.85
CA LYS A 200 25.65 18.34 -15.61
C LYS A 200 25.06 19.47 -14.77
N LEU A 201 25.79 19.93 -13.76
CA LEU A 201 25.45 21.01 -12.82
C LEU A 201 25.43 22.38 -13.54
N ALA A 202 24.48 22.63 -14.42
CA ALA A 202 24.25 23.96 -15.02
C ALA A 202 23.39 24.88 -14.14
N GLN A 203 22.65 24.33 -13.18
CA GLN A 203 21.81 25.06 -12.22
C GLN A 203 22.13 24.58 -10.80
N GLY A 204 22.03 25.50 -9.84
CA GLY A 204 22.38 25.24 -8.43
C GLY A 204 21.64 24.05 -7.81
N PRO A 205 22.15 23.50 -6.71
CA PRO A 205 21.61 22.31 -6.06
C PRO A 205 20.17 22.54 -5.61
N MET A 206 19.29 21.60 -5.97
CA MET A 206 17.90 21.59 -5.55
C MET A 206 17.74 20.91 -4.17
N ASN A 207 16.67 21.26 -3.44
CA ASN A 207 16.33 20.55 -2.21
C ASN A 207 15.98 19.08 -2.53
N LYS A 208 16.98 18.20 -2.35
CA LYS A 208 16.90 16.76 -2.58
C LYS A 208 15.75 16.09 -1.83
N GLY A 209 15.53 16.50 -0.56
CA GLY A 209 14.46 15.91 0.26
C GLY A 209 13.07 16.18 -0.31
N ARG A 210 12.83 17.41 -0.81
CA ARG A 210 11.56 17.77 -1.47
C ARG A 210 11.38 17.00 -2.78
N TYR A 211 12.43 16.93 -3.61
CA TYR A 211 12.39 16.18 -4.86
C TYR A 211 12.07 14.71 -4.64
N ASN A 212 12.84 14.04 -3.79
CA ASN A 212 12.68 12.61 -3.50
C ASN A 212 11.28 12.30 -2.94
N ARG A 213 10.74 13.17 -2.08
CA ARG A 213 9.38 13.00 -1.55
C ARG A 213 8.33 13.09 -2.64
N LEU A 214 8.44 14.06 -3.57
CA LEU A 214 7.47 14.19 -4.66
C LEU A 214 7.58 13.04 -5.65
N VAL A 215 8.79 12.66 -6.07
CA VAL A 215 9.00 11.52 -6.95
C VAL A 215 8.47 10.23 -6.29
N GLY A 216 8.72 10.01 -4.99
CA GLY A 216 8.15 8.87 -4.26
C GLY A 216 6.62 8.83 -4.29
N LYS A 217 5.96 9.98 -4.13
CA LYS A 217 4.49 10.11 -4.25
C LYS A 217 3.99 9.82 -5.66
N LEU A 218 4.72 10.27 -6.68
CA LEU A 218 4.39 9.97 -8.08
C LEU A 218 4.60 8.49 -8.42
N ILE A 219 5.66 7.85 -7.91
CA ILE A 219 5.87 6.41 -8.05
C ILE A 219 4.67 5.65 -7.46
N TYR A 220 4.17 6.05 -6.30
CA TYR A 220 2.97 5.46 -5.73
C TYR A 220 1.74 5.62 -6.64
N LEU A 221 1.57 6.81 -7.23
CA LEU A 221 0.47 7.09 -8.16
C LEU A 221 0.54 6.25 -9.45
N SER A 222 1.75 5.91 -9.95
CA SER A 222 1.91 5.11 -11.18
C SER A 222 1.27 3.73 -11.12
N HIS A 223 0.94 3.25 -9.92
CA HIS A 223 0.27 1.96 -9.75
C HIS A 223 -1.17 1.93 -10.28
N THR A 224 -1.85 3.06 -10.28
CA THR A 224 -3.20 3.21 -10.87
C THR A 224 -3.17 4.01 -12.19
N ARG A 225 -2.04 4.69 -12.47
CA ARG A 225 -1.83 5.58 -13.59
C ARG A 225 -0.64 5.13 -14.43
N SER A 226 -0.82 4.07 -15.20
CA SER A 226 0.21 3.54 -16.09
C SER A 226 0.62 4.51 -17.21
N ASP A 227 -0.27 5.44 -17.58
CA ASP A 227 -0.04 6.48 -18.58
C ASP A 227 1.10 7.46 -18.22
N ILE A 228 1.38 7.65 -16.93
CA ILE A 228 2.48 8.51 -16.45
C ILE A 228 3.71 7.72 -16.00
N ALA A 229 3.68 6.38 -16.04
CA ALA A 229 4.73 5.53 -15.48
C ALA A 229 6.10 5.77 -16.13
N PHE A 230 6.14 5.96 -17.46
CA PHE A 230 7.39 6.26 -18.17
C PHE A 230 8.01 7.58 -17.68
N ALA A 231 7.23 8.66 -17.64
CA ALA A 231 7.73 9.97 -17.20
C ALA A 231 8.25 9.93 -15.76
N ILE A 232 7.54 9.18 -14.87
CA ILE A 232 7.96 8.99 -13.48
C ILE A 232 9.24 8.17 -13.39
N SER A 233 9.36 7.08 -14.15
CA SER A 233 10.58 6.26 -14.22
C SER A 233 11.77 7.10 -14.64
N TYR A 234 11.58 7.99 -15.63
CA TYR A 234 12.64 8.85 -16.13
C TYR A 234 13.10 9.86 -15.07
N VAL A 235 12.19 10.60 -14.41
CA VAL A 235 12.59 11.55 -13.36
C VAL A 235 13.15 10.84 -12.13
N SER A 236 12.77 9.59 -11.86
CA SER A 236 13.28 8.83 -10.71
C SER A 236 14.78 8.52 -10.80
N GLN A 237 15.37 8.53 -12.01
CA GLN A 237 16.80 8.33 -12.21
C GLN A 237 17.65 9.47 -11.61
N PHE A 238 17.06 10.65 -11.41
CA PHE A 238 17.75 11.85 -10.94
C PHE A 238 17.55 12.13 -9.44
N MET A 239 17.26 11.11 -8.63
CA MET A 239 17.12 11.27 -7.18
C MET A 239 18.45 11.59 -6.47
N HIS A 240 19.59 11.45 -7.17
CA HIS A 240 20.95 11.73 -6.68
C HIS A 240 21.88 12.30 -7.77
N PRO A 241 22.23 13.57 -7.75
CA PRO A 241 21.63 14.78 -7.17
C PRO A 241 20.58 15.40 -8.11
N PRO A 242 19.42 15.84 -7.61
CA PRO A 242 18.43 16.49 -8.46
C PRO A 242 18.85 17.93 -8.81
N LEU A 243 18.52 18.36 -10.04
CA LEU A 243 18.72 19.72 -10.54
C LEU A 243 17.37 20.44 -10.70
N GLY A 244 17.40 21.74 -10.94
CA GLY A 244 16.19 22.55 -11.18
C GLY A 244 15.33 22.02 -12.32
N GLU A 245 15.95 21.67 -13.46
CA GLU A 245 15.25 21.08 -14.61
C GLU A 245 14.53 19.77 -14.31
N HIS A 246 15.08 18.93 -13.38
CA HIS A 246 14.41 17.70 -12.95
C HIS A 246 13.12 18.02 -12.17
N MET A 247 13.13 19.08 -11.35
CA MET A 247 11.94 19.52 -10.65
C MET A 247 10.90 20.13 -11.61
N GLU A 248 11.32 20.83 -12.66
CA GLU A 248 10.41 21.32 -13.70
C GLU A 248 9.73 20.18 -14.44
N ALA A 249 10.46 19.09 -14.72
CA ALA A 249 9.89 17.87 -15.29
C ALA A 249 8.85 17.25 -14.34
N VAL A 250 9.12 17.18 -13.03
CA VAL A 250 8.15 16.75 -12.02
C VAL A 250 6.93 17.67 -12.01
N HIS A 251 7.10 18.99 -12.07
CA HIS A 251 5.98 19.92 -12.15
C HIS A 251 5.18 19.76 -13.44
N LYS A 252 5.80 19.38 -14.57
CA LYS A 252 5.09 19.09 -15.82
C LYS A 252 4.21 17.86 -15.67
N ILE A 253 4.71 16.79 -15.03
CA ILE A 253 3.91 15.60 -14.69
C ILE A 253 2.70 15.99 -13.83
N LEU A 254 2.90 16.83 -12.79
CA LEU A 254 1.80 17.29 -11.93
C LEU A 254 0.76 18.09 -12.70
N ARG A 255 1.14 18.90 -13.70
CA ARG A 255 0.21 19.62 -14.57
C ARG A 255 -0.59 18.69 -15.48
N ASP A 256 0.01 17.62 -15.99
CA ASP A 256 -0.70 16.59 -16.77
C ASP A 256 -1.72 15.86 -15.88
N ILE A 257 -1.31 15.45 -14.69
CA ILE A 257 -2.19 14.78 -13.73
C ILE A 257 -3.39 15.67 -13.37
N LYS A 258 -3.19 16.99 -13.24
CA LYS A 258 -4.30 17.93 -13.01
C LYS A 258 -5.36 17.86 -14.09
N GLY A 259 -4.96 17.77 -15.36
CA GLY A 259 -5.90 17.64 -16.49
C GLY A 259 -6.61 16.28 -16.56
N THR A 260 -6.08 15.29 -15.84
CA THR A 260 -6.47 13.88 -15.98
C THR A 260 -6.78 13.19 -14.65
N PHE A 261 -7.06 13.94 -13.57
CA PHE A 261 -7.22 13.41 -12.20
C PHE A 261 -8.37 12.39 -12.04
N GLY A 262 -9.32 12.35 -12.98
CA GLY A 262 -10.42 11.40 -13.00
C GLY A 262 -10.13 10.07 -13.68
N ARG A 263 -8.92 9.88 -14.26
CA ARG A 263 -8.56 8.61 -14.89
C ARG A 263 -8.43 7.50 -13.87
N SER A 264 -8.92 6.32 -14.25
CA SER A 264 -8.91 5.10 -13.44
C SER A 264 -8.36 3.93 -14.24
N LEU A 265 -7.88 2.91 -13.56
CA LEU A 265 -7.57 1.61 -14.15
C LEU A 265 -8.80 0.71 -14.01
N PHE A 266 -9.27 0.18 -15.11
CA PHE A 266 -10.47 -0.66 -15.14
C PHE A 266 -10.13 -2.11 -15.44
N PHE A 267 -10.48 -2.99 -14.53
CA PHE A 267 -10.41 -4.45 -14.69
C PHE A 267 -11.75 -4.93 -15.23
N ARG A 268 -11.81 -5.16 -16.54
CA ARG A 268 -13.02 -5.64 -17.20
C ARG A 268 -13.21 -7.13 -16.93
N LYS A 269 -14.44 -7.55 -16.69
CA LYS A 269 -14.81 -8.97 -16.65
C LYS A 269 -14.63 -9.57 -18.05
N THR A 270 -13.87 -10.65 -18.15
CA THR A 270 -13.60 -11.38 -19.40
C THR A 270 -14.20 -12.76 -19.36
N MET A 271 -14.50 -13.34 -20.54
CA MET A 271 -15.10 -14.68 -20.65
C MET A 271 -14.12 -15.84 -20.40
N GLY A 272 -12.83 -15.55 -20.15
CA GLY A 272 -11.79 -16.57 -19.96
C GLY A 272 -10.88 -16.23 -18.77
N ASN A 273 -10.39 -17.28 -18.09
CA ASN A 273 -9.44 -17.16 -16.98
C ASN A 273 -7.99 -17.43 -17.43
N ASN A 274 -7.66 -17.13 -18.69
CA ASN A 274 -6.32 -17.33 -19.21
C ASN A 274 -5.39 -16.24 -18.64
N ILE A 275 -4.26 -16.69 -18.10
CA ILE A 275 -3.16 -15.81 -17.68
C ILE A 275 -2.07 -15.93 -18.73
N GLU A 276 -1.77 -14.84 -19.43
CA GLU A 276 -0.66 -14.74 -20.36
C GLU A 276 0.50 -14.03 -19.67
N VAL A 277 1.67 -14.62 -19.72
CA VAL A 277 2.90 -14.06 -19.13
C VAL A 277 3.90 -13.79 -20.25
N TYR A 278 4.32 -12.55 -20.36
CA TYR A 278 5.35 -12.14 -21.29
C TYR A 278 6.64 -11.86 -20.50
N THR A 279 7.74 -12.46 -20.92
CA THR A 279 9.07 -12.20 -20.36
C THR A 279 9.95 -11.62 -21.47
N ASN A 280 10.64 -10.51 -21.17
CA ASN A 280 11.76 -10.09 -22.00
C ASN A 280 12.98 -10.91 -21.57
N ALA A 281 13.59 -11.61 -22.52
CA ALA A 281 14.92 -12.15 -22.37
C ALA A 281 15.87 -11.09 -22.95
N ASP A 282 16.51 -10.29 -22.10
CA ASP A 282 17.64 -9.44 -22.44
C ASP A 282 18.93 -10.25 -22.26
#